data_7a1638217fee35db5b875c9672667153
#
_entry.id   7a1638217fee35db5b875c9672667153
#
_cell.length_a   1.000
_cell.length_b   1.000
_cell.length_c   1.000
_cell.angle_alpha   90.00
_cell.angle_beta   90.00
_cell.angle_gamma   90.00
#
_symmetry.space_group_name_H-M   'P 1'
#
loop_
_entity.id
_entity.type
_entity.pdbx_description
1 polymer ?
#
loop_
_entity_poly.entity_id
_entity_poly.type
_entity_poly.pdbx_seq_one_letter_code
_entity_poly.pdbx_strand_id
1 'polypeptide(L)'
;HADRPRTVDTIFGTIHLQRDYLYSPTEYQGRCPLDEALGLIDGTSPGLVRLASRAAAREGFEGASDDLQELAGIHVDGRQIQRLVAHSGPQVAAQLQRTDPAVAIKPMPICYVEADGTGIPMLARELAGRKGKQADGTAKTREVKLGCVFSQTTTDAAGQPLRDPQSTSYVG
;
A
#
# COMPACT_ATOMS: atom_id res chain seq x y z
N HIS A 1 4.21 21.11 28.89
CA HIS A 1 3.03 20.22 28.91
C HIS A 1 1.80 21.01 28.53
N ALA A 2 1.09 20.61 27.51
CA ALA A 2 -0.23 21.14 27.20
C ALA A 2 -1.13 19.96 26.86
N ASP A 3 -2.30 19.90 27.49
CA ASP A 3 -3.36 18.97 27.13
C ASP A 3 -3.92 19.42 25.78
N ARG A 4 -3.85 18.54 24.77
CA ARG A 4 -4.33 18.82 23.42
C ARG A 4 -5.27 17.71 22.96
N PRO A 5 -6.58 17.98 22.93
CA PRO A 5 -7.54 17.03 22.37
C PRO A 5 -7.24 16.79 20.89
N ARG A 6 -7.50 15.59 20.45
CA ARG A 6 -7.42 15.20 19.04
C ARG A 6 -8.58 14.31 18.66
N THR A 7 -9.10 14.59 17.49
CA THR A 7 -10.04 13.70 16.81
C THR A 7 -9.26 12.62 16.09
N VAL A 8 -9.66 11.36 16.24
CA VAL A 8 -9.05 10.19 15.64
C VAL A 8 -10.10 9.38 14.91
N ASP A 9 -9.87 9.14 13.63
CA ASP A 9 -10.72 8.31 12.79
C ASP A 9 -10.33 6.84 12.91
N THR A 10 -11.31 6.00 13.21
CA THR A 10 -11.12 4.56 13.42
C THR A 10 -12.10 3.76 12.60
N ILE A 11 -11.91 2.44 12.54
CA ILE A 11 -12.88 1.53 11.89
C ILE A 11 -14.24 1.47 12.61
N PHE A 12 -14.34 2.04 13.81
CA PHE A 12 -15.57 2.12 14.60
C PHE A 12 -16.18 3.52 14.60
N GLY A 13 -15.68 4.41 13.75
CA GLY A 13 -16.05 5.82 13.71
C GLY A 13 -14.99 6.73 14.35
N THR A 14 -15.37 7.98 14.50
CA THR A 14 -14.51 9.04 15.00
C THR A 14 -14.57 9.09 16.53
N ILE A 15 -13.41 9.12 17.17
CA ILE A 15 -13.27 9.25 18.64
C ILE A 15 -12.46 10.51 19.00
N HIS A 16 -12.63 10.97 20.23
CA HIS A 16 -11.88 12.10 20.78
C HIS A 16 -10.92 11.61 21.86
N LEU A 17 -9.64 11.90 21.68
CA LEU A 17 -8.59 11.55 22.64
C LEU A 17 -8.07 12.80 23.32
N GLN A 18 -7.90 12.73 24.66
CA GLN A 18 -7.09 13.69 25.41
C GLN A 18 -5.66 13.17 25.44
N ARG A 19 -4.70 14.03 25.09
CA ARG A 19 -3.31 13.65 24.99
C ARG A 19 -2.37 14.78 25.36
N ASP A 20 -1.25 14.42 25.94
CA ASP A 20 -0.18 15.35 26.27
C ASP A 20 0.64 15.68 25.02
N TYR A 21 0.93 16.97 24.87
CA TYR A 21 1.89 17.47 23.91
C TYR A 21 3.18 17.86 24.63
N LEU A 22 4.27 17.24 24.26
CA LEU A 22 5.60 17.51 24.76
C LEU A 22 6.37 18.32 23.73
N TYR A 23 6.94 19.43 24.14
CA TYR A 23 7.78 20.27 23.31
C TYR A 23 9.19 20.34 23.88
N SER A 24 10.20 20.09 23.02
CA SER A 24 11.62 20.25 23.34
C SER A 24 12.10 21.61 22.81
N PRO A 25 12.42 22.57 23.67
CA PRO A 25 12.95 23.87 23.23
C PRO A 25 14.34 23.76 22.59
N THR A 26 15.09 22.73 22.95
CA THR A 26 16.46 22.49 22.45
C THR A 26 16.46 21.94 21.01
N GLU A 27 15.49 21.09 20.70
CA GLU A 27 15.36 20.44 19.39
C GLU A 27 14.34 21.14 18.48
N TYR A 28 13.62 22.13 19.03
CA TYR A 28 12.51 22.81 18.34
C TYR A 28 11.45 21.84 17.79
N GLN A 29 11.27 20.71 18.48
CA GLN A 29 10.33 19.66 18.06
C GLN A 29 9.29 19.41 19.14
N GLY A 30 8.09 19.11 18.66
CA GLY A 30 6.99 18.71 19.50
C GLY A 30 6.48 17.32 19.14
N ARG A 31 6.11 16.54 20.15
CA ARG A 31 5.56 15.20 19.94
C ARG A 31 4.42 14.90 20.88
N CYS A 32 3.59 13.94 20.50
CA CYS A 32 2.54 13.39 21.33
C CYS A 32 2.83 11.89 21.53
N PRO A 33 3.37 11.47 22.68
CA PRO A 33 3.73 10.08 22.92
C PRO A 33 2.56 9.10 22.73
N LEU A 34 1.33 9.54 23.04
CA LEU A 34 0.14 8.72 22.82
C LEU A 34 -0.11 8.44 21.33
N ASP A 35 0.08 9.43 20.45
CA ASP A 35 -0.08 9.24 19.00
C ASP A 35 0.92 8.20 18.46
N GLU A 36 2.17 8.29 18.95
CA GLU A 36 3.25 7.37 18.59
C GLU A 36 2.95 5.95 19.09
N ALA A 37 2.53 5.82 20.35
CA ALA A 37 2.18 4.53 20.96
C ALA A 37 0.99 3.86 20.29
N LEU A 38 0.01 4.64 19.81
CA LEU A 38 -1.15 4.16 19.07
C LEU A 38 -0.88 3.97 17.58
N GLY A 39 0.29 4.38 17.07
CA GLY A 39 0.66 4.30 15.66
C GLY A 39 -0.26 5.13 14.75
N LEU A 40 -0.72 6.29 15.22
CA LEU A 40 -1.62 7.14 14.45
C LEU A 40 -0.89 7.80 13.27
N ILE A 41 -1.52 7.76 12.12
CA ILE A 41 -1.06 8.46 10.91
C ILE A 41 -2.08 9.55 10.58
N ASP A 42 -1.68 10.81 10.68
CA ASP A 42 -2.55 11.97 10.43
C ASP A 42 -3.91 11.95 11.17
N GLY A 43 -3.92 11.39 12.39
CA GLY A 43 -5.16 11.23 13.16
C GLY A 43 -5.99 10.02 12.76
N THR A 44 -5.43 9.11 11.98
CA THR A 44 -6.10 7.89 11.53
C THR A 44 -5.49 6.67 12.23
N SER A 45 -6.33 5.78 12.73
CA SER A 45 -5.88 4.56 13.40
C SER A 45 -5.28 3.55 12.42
N PRO A 46 -4.33 2.71 12.84
CA PRO A 46 -3.72 1.68 11.99
C PRO A 46 -4.73 0.73 11.34
N GLY A 47 -5.82 0.43 12.04
CA GLY A 47 -6.91 -0.39 11.52
C GLY A 47 -7.59 0.25 10.30
N LEU A 48 -7.89 1.54 10.38
CA LEU A 48 -8.49 2.28 9.27
C LEU A 48 -7.49 2.50 8.14
N VAL A 49 -6.22 2.81 8.44
CA VAL A 49 -5.15 2.90 7.43
C VAL A 49 -5.04 1.61 6.63
N ARG A 50 -5.05 0.45 7.31
CA ARG A 50 -5.00 -0.86 6.66
C ARG A 50 -6.21 -1.11 5.76
N LEU A 51 -7.42 -0.76 6.23
CA LEU A 51 -8.66 -0.95 5.48
C LEU A 51 -8.69 -0.06 4.23
N ALA A 52 -8.38 1.23 4.39
CA ALA A 52 -8.30 2.21 3.31
C ALA A 52 -7.24 1.84 2.26
N SER A 53 -6.05 1.40 2.70
CA SER A 53 -4.99 0.96 1.79
C SER A 53 -5.40 -0.29 1.00
N ARG A 54 -6.11 -1.23 1.63
CA ARG A 54 -6.61 -2.42 0.95
C ARG A 54 -7.68 -2.10 -0.09
N ALA A 55 -8.61 -1.21 0.22
CA ALA A 55 -9.63 -0.75 -0.72
C ALA A 55 -8.98 -0.03 -1.92
N ALA A 56 -8.08 0.91 -1.65
CA ALA A 56 -7.37 1.68 -2.67
C ALA A 56 -6.49 0.83 -3.61
N ALA A 57 -5.98 -0.30 -3.13
CA ALA A 57 -5.23 -1.25 -3.96
C ALA A 57 -6.11 -1.98 -4.99
N ARG A 58 -7.43 -1.93 -4.85
CA ARG A 58 -8.39 -2.61 -5.72
C ARG A 58 -9.02 -1.66 -6.75
N GLU A 59 -9.40 -0.44 -6.34
CA GLU A 59 -10.25 0.44 -7.14
C GLU A 59 -9.70 1.87 -7.33
N GLY A 60 -8.60 2.21 -6.73
CA GLY A 60 -8.11 3.59 -6.66
C GLY A 60 -8.72 4.36 -5.50
N PHE A 61 -8.36 5.65 -5.37
CA PHE A 61 -8.63 6.40 -4.13
C PHE A 61 -10.09 6.84 -3.98
N GLU A 62 -10.74 7.25 -5.07
CA GLU A 62 -12.15 7.69 -5.03
C GLU A 62 -13.07 6.46 -4.87
N GLY A 63 -12.86 5.38 -5.64
CA GLY A 63 -13.61 4.15 -5.47
C GLY A 63 -13.44 3.55 -4.06
N ALA A 64 -12.24 3.62 -3.49
CA ALA A 64 -12.00 3.21 -2.10
C ALA A 64 -12.76 4.08 -1.08
N SER A 65 -12.94 5.38 -1.35
CA SER A 65 -13.77 6.27 -0.52
C SER A 65 -15.23 5.84 -0.54
N ASP A 66 -15.75 5.56 -1.74
CA ASP A 66 -17.13 5.12 -1.94
C ASP A 66 -17.37 3.75 -1.27
N ASP A 67 -16.46 2.78 -1.46
CA ASP A 67 -16.51 1.47 -0.82
C ASP A 67 -16.51 1.56 0.70
N LEU A 68 -15.65 2.39 1.30
CA LEU A 68 -15.62 2.59 2.74
C LEU A 68 -16.89 3.19 3.27
N GLN A 69 -17.49 4.15 2.55
CA GLN A 69 -18.74 4.77 2.92
C GLN A 69 -19.90 3.78 2.80
N GLU A 70 -20.00 3.06 1.70
CA GLU A 70 -21.16 2.19 1.41
C GLU A 70 -21.11 0.88 2.22
N LEU A 71 -19.94 0.25 2.32
CA LEU A 71 -19.79 -1.07 2.94
C LEU A 71 -19.53 -1.01 4.45
N ALA A 72 -18.91 0.08 4.93
CA ALA A 72 -18.50 0.20 6.33
C ALA A 72 -19.09 1.43 7.06
N GLY A 73 -19.78 2.34 6.35
CA GLY A 73 -20.29 3.59 6.93
C GLY A 73 -19.18 4.54 7.38
N ILE A 74 -17.98 4.40 6.84
CA ILE A 74 -16.79 5.17 7.24
C ILE A 74 -16.51 6.21 6.15
N HIS A 75 -16.57 7.49 6.53
CA HIS A 75 -16.28 8.58 5.61
C HIS A 75 -14.79 8.96 5.66
N VAL A 76 -14.06 8.67 4.58
CA VAL A 76 -12.67 9.08 4.35
C VAL A 76 -12.52 9.49 2.91
N ASP A 77 -12.14 10.74 2.64
CA ASP A 77 -12.03 11.23 1.26
C ASP A 77 -10.82 10.62 0.51
N GLY A 78 -10.93 10.56 -0.84
CA GLY A 78 -9.89 9.95 -1.69
C GLY A 78 -8.51 10.58 -1.52
N ARG A 79 -8.40 11.88 -1.22
CA ARG A 79 -7.11 12.57 -0.96
C ARG A 79 -6.51 12.14 0.37
N GLN A 80 -7.35 11.93 1.39
CA GLN A 80 -6.88 11.40 2.66
C GLN A 80 -6.38 9.98 2.48
N ILE A 81 -7.12 9.12 1.77
CA ILE A 81 -6.68 7.75 1.43
C ILE A 81 -5.34 7.79 0.69
N GLN A 82 -5.18 8.68 -0.30
CA GLN A 82 -3.91 8.84 -1.02
C GLN A 82 -2.74 9.15 -0.07
N ARG A 83 -2.92 10.07 0.89
CA ARG A 83 -1.88 10.41 1.89
C ARG A 83 -1.54 9.24 2.79
N LEU A 84 -2.55 8.51 3.26
CA LEU A 84 -2.36 7.33 4.11
C LEU A 84 -1.59 6.23 3.38
N VAL A 85 -1.93 5.97 2.12
CA VAL A 85 -1.23 4.99 1.27
C VAL A 85 0.21 5.44 0.98
N ALA A 86 0.43 6.72 0.65
CA ALA A 86 1.77 7.26 0.42
C ALA A 86 2.67 7.16 1.66
N HIS A 87 2.09 7.31 2.87
CA HIS A 87 2.82 7.15 4.13
C HIS A 87 3.15 5.69 4.44
N SER A 88 2.20 4.77 4.26
CA SER A 88 2.35 3.34 4.62
C SER A 88 3.07 2.52 3.54
N GLY A 89 3.00 2.92 2.28
CA GLY A 89 3.56 2.19 1.14
C GLY A 89 5.03 1.82 1.29
N PRO A 90 5.94 2.76 1.64
CA PRO A 90 7.36 2.46 1.82
C PRO A 90 7.62 1.41 2.91
N GLN A 91 6.83 1.40 3.99
CA GLN A 91 6.96 0.42 5.07
C GLN A 91 6.54 -0.97 4.60
N VAL A 92 5.45 -1.07 3.83
CA VAL A 92 5.00 -2.32 3.23
C VAL A 92 6.04 -2.84 2.23
N ALA A 93 6.57 -1.98 1.36
CA ALA A 93 7.61 -2.34 0.41
C ALA A 93 8.88 -2.88 1.12
N ALA A 94 9.34 -2.20 2.17
CA ALA A 94 10.47 -2.65 2.98
C ALA A 94 10.20 -3.99 3.67
N GLN A 95 8.98 -4.23 4.11
CA GLN A 95 8.59 -5.51 4.71
C GLN A 95 8.59 -6.66 3.69
N LEU A 96 8.09 -6.41 2.48
CA LEU A 96 8.08 -7.40 1.40
C LEU A 96 9.50 -7.75 0.91
N GLN A 97 10.43 -6.80 1.00
CA GLN A 97 11.84 -7.05 0.65
C GLN A 97 12.62 -7.82 1.72
N ARG A 98 12.08 -7.94 2.93
CA ARG A 98 12.67 -8.78 3.97
C ARG A 98 12.41 -10.25 3.63
N THR A 99 13.38 -10.87 2.99
CA THR A 99 13.40 -12.33 2.83
C THR A 99 13.63 -12.92 4.23
N ASP A 100 12.66 -13.65 4.74
CA ASP A 100 12.84 -14.38 5.99
C ASP A 100 13.84 -15.52 5.73
N PRO A 101 15.07 -15.46 6.26
CA PRO A 101 16.07 -16.51 6.03
C PRO A 101 15.67 -17.86 6.66
N ALA A 102 14.65 -17.87 7.50
CA ALA A 102 14.13 -19.08 8.15
C ALA A 102 13.13 -19.86 7.29
N VAL A 103 12.64 -19.31 6.19
CA VAL A 103 11.83 -20.07 5.25
C VAL A 103 12.74 -21.02 4.49
N ALA A 104 12.79 -22.27 4.94
CA ALA A 104 13.45 -23.33 4.20
C ALA A 104 12.83 -23.44 2.80
N ILE A 105 13.55 -22.98 1.78
CA ILE A 105 13.14 -23.09 0.39
C ILE A 105 13.15 -24.58 0.06
N LYS A 106 11.96 -25.19 -0.02
CA LYS A 106 11.84 -26.55 -0.50
C LYS A 106 12.20 -26.56 -1.99
N PRO A 107 13.20 -27.32 -2.43
CA PRO A 107 13.53 -27.42 -3.84
C PRO A 107 12.31 -27.88 -4.63
N MET A 108 11.92 -27.10 -5.64
CA MET A 108 10.85 -27.47 -6.57
C MET A 108 11.47 -27.95 -7.88
N PRO A 109 11.00 -29.08 -8.45
CA PRO A 109 11.59 -29.64 -9.66
C PRO A 109 11.43 -28.75 -10.89
N ILE A 110 10.35 -27.98 -10.95
CA ILE A 110 10.05 -27.06 -12.06
C ILE A 110 9.54 -25.74 -11.47
N CYS A 111 10.15 -24.64 -11.93
CA CYS A 111 9.77 -23.28 -11.57
C CYS A 111 9.61 -22.47 -12.85
N TYR A 112 8.47 -21.81 -13.00
CA TYR A 112 8.19 -20.89 -14.08
C TYR A 112 8.41 -19.47 -13.62
N VAL A 113 9.03 -18.66 -14.47
CA VAL A 113 9.24 -17.23 -14.24
C VAL A 113 8.64 -16.50 -15.44
N GLU A 114 7.69 -15.63 -15.15
CA GLU A 114 7.07 -14.74 -16.13
C GLU A 114 7.38 -13.30 -15.74
N ALA A 115 7.57 -12.44 -16.72
CA ALA A 115 7.74 -11.00 -16.50
C ALA A 115 7.05 -10.23 -17.62
N ASP A 116 6.28 -9.23 -17.24
CA ASP A 116 5.60 -8.34 -18.17
C ASP A 116 5.75 -6.88 -17.74
N GLY A 117 5.63 -5.98 -18.70
CA GLY A 117 5.72 -4.54 -18.50
C GLY A 117 4.48 -3.84 -19.04
N THR A 118 3.84 -3.06 -18.19
CA THR A 118 2.69 -2.23 -18.57
C THR A 118 2.93 -0.75 -18.30
N GLY A 119 2.31 0.11 -19.13
CA GLY A 119 2.38 1.56 -18.95
C GLY A 119 1.29 2.06 -18.01
N ILE A 120 1.65 2.54 -16.84
CA ILE A 120 0.72 3.17 -15.89
C ILE A 120 0.61 4.66 -16.21
N PRO A 121 -0.62 5.21 -16.37
CA PRO A 121 -0.82 6.65 -16.51
C PRO A 121 -0.29 7.41 -15.31
N MET A 122 0.43 8.50 -15.57
CA MET A 122 1.05 9.32 -14.54
C MET A 122 0.59 10.77 -14.64
N LEU A 123 0.67 11.51 -13.56
CA LEU A 123 0.43 12.95 -13.60
C LEU A 123 1.54 13.65 -14.39
N ALA A 124 1.17 14.68 -15.15
CA ALA A 124 2.12 15.40 -16.01
C ALA A 124 3.39 15.88 -15.29
N ARG A 125 3.27 16.32 -14.02
CA ARG A 125 4.41 16.72 -13.18
C ARG A 125 5.42 15.59 -12.91
N GLU A 126 4.96 14.35 -12.90
CA GLU A 126 5.78 13.15 -12.62
C GLU A 126 6.48 12.62 -13.87
N LEU A 127 6.05 13.12 -15.02
CA LEU A 127 6.60 12.79 -16.34
C LEU A 127 7.51 13.92 -16.89
N ALA A 128 7.66 15.01 -16.15
CA ALA A 128 8.48 16.16 -16.60
C ALA A 128 9.90 15.72 -17.00
N GLY A 129 10.32 16.12 -18.21
CA GLY A 129 11.63 15.77 -18.77
C GLY A 129 11.77 14.34 -19.31
N ARG A 130 10.71 13.51 -19.25
CA ARG A 130 10.73 12.15 -19.81
C ARG A 130 10.30 12.14 -21.27
N LYS A 131 11.06 11.40 -22.08
CA LYS A 131 10.70 11.12 -23.48
C LYS A 131 9.71 9.96 -23.55
N GLY A 132 8.73 10.05 -24.45
CA GLY A 132 7.70 9.04 -24.66
C GLY A 132 7.34 8.86 -26.12
N LYS A 133 6.31 8.07 -26.36
CA LYS A 133 5.85 7.69 -27.72
C LYS A 133 4.75 8.61 -28.27
N GLN A 134 4.45 9.76 -27.63
CA GLN A 134 3.49 10.72 -28.15
C GLN A 134 4.07 11.43 -29.39
N ALA A 135 3.20 11.97 -30.24
CA ALA A 135 3.62 12.69 -31.45
C ALA A 135 4.52 13.91 -31.14
N ASP A 136 4.36 14.53 -29.98
CA ASP A 136 5.19 15.61 -29.45
C ASP A 136 6.44 15.14 -28.68
N GLY A 137 6.70 13.83 -28.65
CA GLY A 137 7.82 13.23 -27.93
C GLY A 137 7.65 13.13 -26.41
N THR A 138 6.48 13.48 -25.86
CA THR A 138 6.22 13.43 -24.43
C THR A 138 5.76 12.02 -23.98
N ALA A 139 5.92 11.72 -22.68
CA ALA A 139 5.42 10.49 -22.06
C ALA A 139 4.05 10.74 -21.43
N LYS A 140 3.13 9.77 -21.53
CA LYS A 140 1.87 9.73 -20.78
C LYS A 140 1.89 8.71 -19.64
N THR A 141 2.78 7.75 -19.74
CA THR A 141 2.84 6.61 -18.83
C THR A 141 4.26 6.41 -18.31
N ARG A 142 4.35 5.74 -17.17
CA ARG A 142 5.60 5.15 -16.68
C ARG A 142 5.47 3.63 -16.75
N GLU A 143 6.47 2.96 -17.29
CA GLU A 143 6.49 1.51 -17.32
C GLU A 143 6.67 0.96 -15.90
N VAL A 144 5.80 0.03 -15.54
CA VAL A 144 5.93 -0.83 -14.37
C VAL A 144 6.15 -2.25 -14.85
N LYS A 145 7.12 -2.94 -14.29
CA LYS A 145 7.39 -4.34 -14.57
C LYS A 145 6.86 -5.19 -13.42
N LEU A 146 6.15 -6.24 -13.77
CA LEU A 146 5.65 -7.23 -12.83
C LEU A 146 6.29 -8.57 -13.15
N GLY A 147 6.94 -9.17 -12.17
CA GLY A 147 7.43 -10.55 -12.24
C GLY A 147 6.47 -11.47 -11.49
N CYS A 148 6.32 -12.69 -12.00
CA CYS A 148 5.55 -13.75 -11.39
C CYS A 148 6.39 -15.03 -11.38
N VAL A 149 6.45 -15.71 -10.24
CA VAL A 149 7.12 -16.99 -10.07
C VAL A 149 6.11 -18.01 -9.55
N PHE A 150 6.03 -19.18 -10.16
CA PHE A 150 5.14 -20.26 -9.74
C PHE A 150 5.65 -21.63 -10.15
N SER A 151 5.06 -22.68 -9.61
CA SER A 151 5.35 -24.07 -10.02
C SER A 151 4.11 -24.76 -10.60
N GLN A 152 4.37 -25.79 -11.41
CA GLN A 152 3.35 -26.65 -12.03
C GLN A 152 3.89 -28.09 -11.97
N THR A 153 3.56 -28.81 -10.91
CA THR A 153 4.06 -30.17 -10.69
C THR A 153 3.01 -31.26 -10.95
N THR A 154 1.77 -30.84 -11.21
CA THR A 154 0.63 -31.72 -11.51
C THR A 154 -0.03 -31.36 -12.83
N THR A 155 -0.85 -32.28 -13.36
CA THR A 155 -1.65 -32.09 -14.56
C THR A 155 -3.13 -32.33 -14.26
N ASP A 156 -4.01 -31.74 -15.06
CA ASP A 156 -5.44 -32.03 -15.04
C ASP A 156 -5.79 -33.36 -15.72
N ALA A 157 -7.08 -33.70 -15.79
CA ALA A 157 -7.58 -34.90 -16.42
C ALA A 157 -7.32 -34.96 -17.97
N ALA A 158 -7.06 -33.81 -18.60
CA ALA A 158 -6.70 -33.69 -20.00
C ALA A 158 -5.18 -33.69 -20.23
N GLY A 159 -4.37 -33.86 -19.17
CA GLY A 159 -2.90 -33.84 -19.22
C GLY A 159 -2.29 -32.43 -19.31
N GLN A 160 -3.07 -31.36 -19.08
CA GLN A 160 -2.56 -29.99 -19.11
C GLN A 160 -1.92 -29.65 -17.75
N PRO A 161 -0.77 -28.95 -17.73
CA PRO A 161 -0.13 -28.55 -16.50
C PRO A 161 -1.02 -27.65 -15.64
N LEU A 162 -1.16 -27.97 -14.36
CA LEU A 162 -1.86 -27.16 -13.36
C LEU A 162 -0.87 -26.38 -12.51
N ARG A 163 -1.19 -25.11 -12.28
CA ARG A 163 -0.44 -24.29 -11.32
C ARG A 163 -0.66 -24.81 -9.91
N ASP A 164 0.44 -25.08 -9.21
CA ASP A 164 0.37 -25.62 -7.85
C ASP A 164 -0.29 -24.59 -6.91
N PRO A 165 -1.22 -25.01 -6.03
CA PRO A 165 -1.86 -24.12 -5.10
C PRO A 165 -0.84 -23.37 -4.23
N GLN A 166 -1.04 -22.06 -4.06
CA GLN A 166 -0.20 -21.18 -3.24
C GLN A 166 1.28 -21.07 -3.66
N SER A 167 1.65 -21.58 -4.84
CA SER A 167 3.04 -21.50 -5.33
C SER A 167 3.38 -20.14 -5.95
N THR A 168 2.37 -19.32 -6.27
CA THR A 168 2.56 -18.07 -6.98
C THR A 168 3.05 -16.96 -6.05
N SER A 169 4.15 -16.31 -6.43
CA SER A 169 4.61 -15.07 -5.84
C SER A 169 4.81 -13.99 -6.90
N TYR A 170 4.65 -12.73 -6.54
CA TYR A 170 4.79 -11.57 -7.42
C TYR A 170 5.90 -10.66 -6.92
N VAL A 171 6.61 -10.05 -7.88
CA VAL A 171 7.64 -9.03 -7.66
C VAL A 171 7.40 -7.89 -8.64
N GLY A 172 7.40 -6.64 -8.15
CA GLY A 172 7.17 -5.43 -8.95
C GLY A 172 7.89 -4.22 -8.39
#